data_e25ae8b1b001538253926604f7bf2587
#
_entry.id   e25ae8b1b001538253926604f7bf2587
#
_cell.length_a   1.000
_cell.length_b   1.000
_cell.length_c   1.000
_cell.angle_alpha   90.00
_cell.angle_beta   90.00
_cell.angle_gamma   90.00
#
_symmetry.space_group_name_H-M   'P 1'
#
loop_
_entity.id
_entity.type
_entity.pdbx_description
1 polymer ?
#
loop_
_entity_poly.entity_id
_entity_poly.type
_entity_poly.pdbx_seq_one_letter_code
_entity_poly.pdbx_strand_id
1 'polypeptide(L)'
;GMSAVLGGDEDAILARLAELDLSPANYNGGGQLVVAGALSALEALSAEPVKGTRVISLQVAGAFHTGYMSSAVAALQDAVAQVTPVDPEITLWSNRDGSVVTDGALALRYLVDQVSSPVRWDLCMASFAEQGISGMIELAPAGALTGLAKRGLRGVPTVAVKTPEDLDAAVALLNGEAA
;
A
#
# COMPACT_ATOMS: atom_id res chain seq x y z
N GLY A 1 5.37 -6.62 14.75
CA GLY A 1 4.05 -6.03 14.56
C GLY A 1 4.09 -4.80 13.67
N MET A 2 2.94 -4.10 13.58
CA MET A 2 2.81 -2.89 12.77
C MET A 2 1.94 -1.85 13.47
N SER A 3 2.19 -0.57 13.17
CA SER A 3 1.36 0.56 13.61
C SER A 3 1.15 1.56 12.49
N ALA A 4 -0.01 2.19 12.43
CA ALA A 4 -0.25 3.33 11.56
C ALA A 4 0.16 4.62 12.28
N VAL A 5 0.94 5.46 11.60
CA VAL A 5 1.31 6.81 12.03
C VAL A 5 0.56 7.80 11.16
N LEU A 6 -0.25 8.66 11.77
CA LEU A 6 -1.12 9.61 11.12
C LEU A 6 -0.69 11.04 11.43
N GLY A 7 -0.50 11.87 10.41
CA GLY A 7 -0.07 13.26 10.52
C GLY A 7 1.44 13.39 10.79
N GLY A 8 1.85 14.61 11.18
CA GLY A 8 3.24 14.93 11.45
C GLY A 8 4.08 15.20 10.20
N ASP A 9 5.35 15.46 10.44
CA ASP A 9 6.37 15.65 9.41
C ASP A 9 7.02 14.31 9.07
N GLU A 10 7.06 13.92 7.80
CA GLU A 10 7.54 12.61 7.35
C GLU A 10 9.03 12.41 7.64
N ASP A 11 9.87 13.42 7.45
CA ASP A 11 11.30 13.33 7.72
C ASP A 11 11.57 13.11 9.22
N ALA A 12 10.82 13.83 10.07
CA ALA A 12 10.90 13.64 11.52
C ALA A 12 10.42 12.24 11.95
N ILE A 13 9.38 11.70 11.29
CA ILE A 13 8.93 10.33 11.54
C ILE A 13 10.03 9.34 11.14
N LEU A 14 10.58 9.44 9.93
CA LEU A 14 11.62 8.54 9.44
C LEU A 14 12.88 8.58 10.32
N ALA A 15 13.29 9.76 10.80
CA ALA A 15 14.39 9.89 11.75
C ALA A 15 14.09 9.14 13.07
N ARG A 16 12.88 9.29 13.61
CA ARG A 16 12.46 8.58 14.83
C ARG A 16 12.39 7.07 14.64
N LEU A 17 11.95 6.60 13.47
CA LEU A 17 11.94 5.17 13.15
C LEU A 17 13.36 4.59 13.14
N ALA A 18 14.32 5.32 12.57
CA ALA A 18 15.73 4.89 12.55
C ALA A 18 16.32 4.77 13.97
N GLU A 19 15.98 5.69 14.89
CA GLU A 19 16.40 5.62 16.30
C GLU A 19 15.83 4.39 17.01
N LEU A 20 14.64 3.94 16.64
CA LEU A 20 13.92 2.83 17.26
C LEU A 20 14.10 1.49 16.53
N ASP A 21 14.94 1.43 15.49
CA ASP A 21 15.07 0.24 14.61
C ASP A 21 13.73 -0.24 14.05
N LEU A 22 12.84 0.72 13.71
CA LEU A 22 11.59 0.48 13.02
C LEU A 22 11.73 0.77 11.52
N SER A 23 10.99 0.04 10.71
CA SER A 23 10.98 0.20 9.26
C SER A 23 9.66 0.81 8.78
N PRO A 24 9.68 1.77 7.83
CA PRO A 24 8.49 2.13 7.10
C PRO A 24 8.07 0.94 6.22
N ALA A 25 6.82 0.50 6.37
CA ALA A 25 6.27 -0.65 5.66
C ALA A 25 5.34 -0.23 4.51
N ASN A 26 4.50 0.81 4.72
CA ASN A 26 3.64 1.35 3.68
C ASN A 26 3.64 2.88 3.73
N TYR A 27 4.00 3.49 2.62
CA TYR A 27 3.80 4.92 2.35
C TYR A 27 2.42 5.07 1.69
N ASN A 28 1.41 5.44 2.50
CA ASN A 28 0.03 5.48 2.03
C ASN A 28 -0.37 6.86 1.45
N GLY A 29 0.51 7.85 1.55
CA GLY A 29 0.19 9.21 1.16
C GLY A 29 -0.83 9.88 2.10
N GLY A 30 -1.14 11.15 1.84
CA GLY A 30 -2.13 11.90 2.63
C GLY A 30 -1.82 11.98 4.13
N GLY A 31 -0.53 11.95 4.52
CA GLY A 31 -0.09 11.99 5.91
C GLY A 31 -0.29 10.69 6.67
N GLN A 32 -0.27 9.54 5.97
CA GLN A 32 -0.35 8.23 6.60
C GLN A 32 0.84 7.35 6.21
N LEU A 33 1.58 6.89 7.22
CA LEU A 33 2.65 5.92 7.13
C LEU A 33 2.30 4.69 7.98
N VAL A 34 2.53 3.48 7.46
CA VAL A 34 2.52 2.27 8.28
C VAL A 34 3.95 1.89 8.58
N VAL A 35 4.23 1.64 9.85
CA VAL A 35 5.55 1.30 10.37
C VAL A 35 5.54 -0.08 10.98
N ALA A 36 6.65 -0.80 10.91
CA ALA A 36 6.72 -2.17 11.37
C ALA A 36 8.08 -2.49 12.01
N GLY A 37 8.09 -3.45 12.92
CA GLY A 37 9.28 -3.91 13.61
C GLY A 37 8.96 -4.65 14.91
N ALA A 38 9.89 -4.62 15.86
CA ALA A 38 9.73 -5.24 17.17
C ALA A 38 8.58 -4.58 17.95
N LEU A 39 7.81 -5.38 18.70
CA LEU A 39 6.68 -4.87 19.48
C LEU A 39 7.11 -3.82 20.52
N SER A 40 8.24 -4.04 21.19
CA SER A 40 8.77 -3.08 22.18
C SER A 40 9.14 -1.72 21.56
N ALA A 41 9.64 -1.72 20.31
CA ALA A 41 9.95 -0.49 19.58
C ALA A 41 8.67 0.26 19.14
N LEU A 42 7.63 -0.48 18.73
CA LEU A 42 6.31 0.09 18.43
C LEU A 42 5.62 0.67 19.67
N GLU A 43 5.77 0.00 20.83
CA GLU A 43 5.32 0.52 22.12
C GLU A 43 6.06 1.81 22.49
N ALA A 44 7.38 1.88 22.31
CA ALA A 44 8.17 3.10 22.55
C ALA A 44 7.74 4.24 21.63
N LEU A 45 7.49 3.97 20.34
CA LEU A 45 6.96 4.97 19.40
C LEU A 45 5.57 5.47 19.82
N SER A 46 4.74 4.56 20.34
CA SER A 46 3.38 4.92 20.81
C SER A 46 3.41 5.73 22.10
N ALA A 47 4.34 5.44 23.01
CA ALA A 47 4.50 6.14 24.29
C ALA A 47 5.06 7.57 24.07
N GLU A 48 5.99 7.72 23.12
CA GLU A 48 6.61 8.99 22.78
C GLU A 48 6.48 9.25 21.26
N PRO A 49 5.27 9.60 20.77
CA PRO A 49 5.05 9.82 19.36
C PRO A 49 5.71 11.11 18.87
N VAL A 50 6.08 11.14 17.60
CA VAL A 50 6.57 12.37 16.95
C VAL A 50 5.50 13.45 17.04
N LYS A 51 5.93 14.68 17.25
CA LYS A 51 5.01 15.83 17.40
C LYS A 51 4.05 15.95 16.21
N GLY A 52 2.77 16.05 16.51
CA GLY A 52 1.72 16.18 15.49
C GLY A 52 1.27 14.85 14.89
N THR A 53 1.77 13.71 15.39
CA THR A 53 1.33 12.39 14.96
C THR A 53 0.37 11.73 15.93
N ARG A 54 -0.40 10.76 15.41
CA ARG A 54 -1.13 9.77 16.18
C ARG A 54 -0.69 8.38 15.75
N VAL A 55 -0.27 7.55 16.71
CA VAL A 55 0.14 6.15 16.48
C VAL A 55 -1.01 5.23 16.84
N ILE A 56 -1.34 4.30 15.95
CA ILE A 56 -2.44 3.33 16.12
C ILE A 56 -1.87 1.94 15.85
N SER A 57 -1.88 1.06 16.84
CA SER A 57 -1.50 -0.34 16.68
C SER A 57 -2.43 -1.06 15.71
N LEU A 58 -1.86 -1.89 14.83
CA LEU A 58 -2.61 -2.68 13.86
C LEU A 58 -2.70 -4.14 14.34
N GLN A 59 -3.86 -4.74 14.14
CA GLN A 59 -4.11 -6.16 14.48
C GLN A 59 -3.62 -7.04 13.32
N VAL A 60 -2.30 -7.24 13.25
CA VAL A 60 -1.64 -8.05 12.21
C VAL A 60 -0.69 -9.05 12.82
N ALA A 61 -0.42 -10.15 12.09
CA ALA A 61 0.35 -11.28 12.59
C ALA A 61 1.88 -11.10 12.48
N GLY A 62 2.37 -9.99 11.91
CA GLY A 62 3.81 -9.81 11.71
C GLY A 62 4.18 -8.43 11.21
N ALA A 63 5.50 -8.19 11.05
CA ALA A 63 6.08 -6.97 10.51
C ALA A 63 6.20 -7.07 8.98
N PHE A 64 5.06 -7.05 8.28
CA PHE A 64 5.00 -7.20 6.83
C PHE A 64 5.72 -6.06 6.10
N HIS A 65 6.17 -6.33 4.88
CA HIS A 65 6.89 -5.39 4.02
C HIS A 65 8.20 -4.86 4.64
N THR A 66 8.86 -5.69 5.45
CA THR A 66 10.16 -5.39 6.08
C THR A 66 11.10 -6.59 6.01
N GLY A 67 12.36 -6.38 6.41
CA GLY A 67 13.35 -7.46 6.52
C GLY A 67 12.95 -8.62 7.43
N TYR A 68 12.00 -8.43 8.36
CA TYR A 68 11.43 -9.52 9.16
C TYR A 68 10.75 -10.62 8.31
N MET A 69 10.31 -10.28 7.10
CA MET A 69 9.68 -11.21 6.17
C MET A 69 10.68 -11.92 5.23
N SER A 70 11.98 -11.65 5.32
CA SER A 70 12.98 -12.19 4.39
C SER A 70 13.01 -13.71 4.33
N SER A 71 12.67 -14.41 5.42
CA SER A 71 12.60 -15.87 5.44
C SER A 71 11.51 -16.46 4.53
N ALA A 72 10.47 -15.67 4.19
CA ALA A 72 9.39 -16.08 3.30
C ALA A 72 9.75 -15.90 1.80
N VAL A 73 10.76 -15.09 1.48
CA VAL A 73 11.12 -14.74 0.11
C VAL A 73 11.54 -15.97 -0.69
N ALA A 74 12.39 -16.84 -0.13
CA ALA A 74 12.87 -18.03 -0.83
C ALA A 74 11.73 -18.99 -1.19
N ALA A 75 10.80 -19.24 -0.27
CA ALA A 75 9.66 -20.13 -0.51
C ALA A 75 8.73 -19.55 -1.61
N LEU A 76 8.51 -18.24 -1.64
CA LEU A 76 7.74 -17.60 -2.69
C LEU A 76 8.49 -17.65 -4.04
N GLN A 77 9.80 -17.44 -4.02
CA GLN A 77 10.67 -17.54 -5.21
C GLN A 77 10.57 -18.93 -5.87
N ASP A 78 10.63 -20.00 -5.06
CA ASP A 78 10.48 -21.39 -5.53
C ASP A 78 9.08 -21.64 -6.13
N ALA A 79 8.04 -21.10 -5.52
CA ALA A 79 6.67 -21.21 -6.03
C ALA A 79 6.50 -20.46 -7.36
N VAL A 80 7.02 -19.24 -7.46
CA VAL A 80 6.95 -18.41 -8.66
C VAL A 80 7.78 -18.98 -9.82
N ALA A 81 8.87 -19.71 -9.54
CA ALA A 81 9.68 -20.37 -10.56
C ALA A 81 8.88 -21.43 -11.38
N GLN A 82 7.73 -21.88 -10.87
CA GLN A 82 6.83 -22.81 -11.58
C GLN A 82 5.78 -22.09 -12.44
N VAL A 83 5.72 -20.76 -12.40
CA VAL A 83 4.74 -19.94 -13.12
C VAL A 83 5.36 -19.46 -14.42
N THR A 84 4.67 -19.64 -15.53
CA THR A 84 5.01 -19.00 -16.80
C THR A 84 4.22 -17.69 -16.91
N PRO A 85 4.86 -16.52 -16.69
CA PRO A 85 4.16 -15.25 -16.76
C PRO A 85 3.81 -14.89 -18.20
N VAL A 86 2.74 -14.11 -18.36
CA VAL A 86 2.41 -13.38 -19.59
C VAL A 86 2.48 -11.88 -19.31
N ASP A 87 2.76 -11.10 -20.35
CA ASP A 87 2.77 -9.66 -20.20
C ASP A 87 1.36 -9.12 -19.90
N PRO A 88 1.25 -8.07 -19.09
CA PRO A 88 -0.04 -7.47 -18.79
C PRO A 88 -0.73 -6.88 -20.03
N GLU A 89 -1.98 -7.27 -20.28
CA GLU A 89 -2.82 -6.68 -21.35
C GLU A 89 -3.47 -5.35 -20.89
N ILE A 90 -3.59 -5.14 -19.59
CA ILE A 90 -4.10 -3.91 -18.97
C ILE A 90 -2.97 -3.25 -18.24
N THR A 91 -2.92 -1.91 -18.24
CA THR A 91 -1.87 -1.16 -17.54
C THR A 91 -1.77 -1.61 -16.08
N LEU A 92 -0.60 -2.10 -15.70
CA LEU A 92 -0.27 -2.58 -14.36
C LEU A 92 0.72 -1.62 -13.71
N TRP A 93 0.45 -1.19 -12.48
CA TRP A 93 1.37 -0.40 -11.66
C TRP A 93 1.97 -1.24 -10.54
N SER A 94 3.23 -0.97 -10.25
CA SER A 94 3.93 -1.64 -9.15
C SER A 94 3.84 -0.83 -7.86
N ASN A 95 3.51 -1.51 -6.75
CA ASN A 95 3.61 -0.96 -5.40
C ASN A 95 5.05 -0.64 -4.95
N ARG A 96 6.05 -1.09 -5.71
CA ARG A 96 7.46 -0.85 -5.41
C ARG A 96 7.81 0.63 -5.52
N ASP A 97 7.34 1.28 -6.59
CA ASP A 97 7.77 2.64 -6.97
C ASP A 97 6.71 3.42 -7.77
N GLY A 98 5.49 2.88 -7.91
CA GLY A 98 4.42 3.51 -8.68
C GLY A 98 4.62 3.46 -10.20
N SER A 99 5.64 2.75 -10.71
CA SER A 99 5.90 2.64 -12.14
C SER A 99 4.94 1.67 -12.85
N VAL A 100 4.76 1.89 -14.15
CA VAL A 100 4.06 0.94 -15.03
C VAL A 100 4.96 -0.25 -15.31
N VAL A 101 4.41 -1.46 -15.19
CA VAL A 101 5.10 -2.72 -15.47
C VAL A 101 4.48 -3.36 -16.70
N THR A 102 5.28 -3.55 -17.74
CA THR A 102 4.85 -4.12 -19.04
C THR A 102 5.36 -5.53 -19.29
N ASP A 103 6.27 -6.02 -18.44
CA ASP A 103 6.89 -7.35 -18.54
C ASP A 103 6.38 -8.23 -17.42
N GLY A 104 5.76 -9.35 -17.75
CA GLY A 104 5.16 -10.27 -16.79
C GLY A 104 6.20 -10.96 -15.88
N ALA A 105 7.40 -11.25 -16.38
CA ALA A 105 8.46 -11.82 -15.56
C ALA A 105 9.00 -10.79 -14.56
N LEU A 106 9.06 -9.51 -14.94
CA LEU A 106 9.39 -8.41 -14.04
C LEU A 106 8.31 -8.25 -12.97
N ALA A 107 7.03 -8.32 -13.34
CA ALA A 107 5.92 -8.25 -12.40
C ALA A 107 6.03 -9.33 -11.31
N LEU A 108 6.32 -10.57 -11.70
CA LEU A 108 6.53 -11.67 -10.74
C LEU A 108 7.73 -11.44 -9.81
N ARG A 109 8.85 -10.94 -10.32
CA ARG A 109 10.00 -10.58 -9.49
C ARG A 109 9.62 -9.50 -8.46
N TYR A 110 8.89 -8.48 -8.88
CA TYR A 110 8.44 -7.41 -7.98
C TYR A 110 7.48 -7.92 -6.89
N LEU A 111 6.62 -8.90 -7.20
CA LEU A 111 5.77 -9.55 -6.19
C LEU A 111 6.61 -10.29 -5.12
N VAL A 112 7.65 -10.99 -5.53
CA VAL A 112 8.57 -11.67 -4.60
C VAL A 112 9.30 -10.65 -3.72
N ASP A 113 9.88 -9.61 -4.32
CA ASP A 113 10.62 -8.57 -3.61
C ASP A 113 9.71 -7.80 -2.63
N GLN A 114 8.43 -7.62 -2.99
CA GLN A 114 7.46 -6.86 -2.21
C GLN A 114 7.18 -7.45 -0.82
N VAL A 115 7.39 -8.75 -0.65
CA VAL A 115 7.19 -9.44 0.65
C VAL A 115 8.05 -8.80 1.75
N SER A 116 9.27 -8.40 1.42
CA SER A 116 10.24 -7.81 2.36
C SER A 116 10.59 -6.35 2.05
N SER A 117 9.83 -5.69 1.17
CA SER A 117 10.09 -4.32 0.73
C SER A 117 8.89 -3.41 0.98
N PRO A 118 9.11 -2.11 1.24
CA PRO A 118 8.04 -1.15 1.47
C PRO A 118 7.06 -1.04 0.31
N VAL A 119 5.80 -0.78 0.63
CA VAL A 119 4.74 -0.44 -0.33
C VAL A 119 4.71 1.07 -0.55
N ARG A 120 4.87 1.53 -1.79
CA ARG A 120 4.83 2.92 -2.21
C ARG A 120 3.48 3.24 -2.87
N TRP A 121 2.39 3.10 -2.09
CA TRP A 121 1.05 3.44 -2.56
C TRP A 121 0.89 4.92 -2.87
N ASP A 122 1.63 5.78 -2.18
CA ASP A 122 1.75 7.21 -2.45
C ASP A 122 2.19 7.48 -3.89
N LEU A 123 3.22 6.76 -4.38
CA LEU A 123 3.71 6.88 -5.76
C LEU A 123 2.73 6.29 -6.78
N CYS A 124 2.04 5.20 -6.44
CA CYS A 124 0.96 4.69 -7.29
C CYS A 124 -0.13 5.74 -7.50
N MET A 125 -0.59 6.39 -6.42
CA MET A 125 -1.60 7.45 -6.53
C MET A 125 -1.09 8.67 -7.31
N ALA A 126 0.18 9.05 -7.14
CA ALA A 126 0.78 10.12 -7.95
C ALA A 126 0.76 9.76 -9.44
N SER A 127 1.17 8.54 -9.79
CA SER A 127 1.12 8.04 -11.17
C SER A 127 -0.31 7.99 -11.73
N PHE A 128 -1.31 7.59 -10.93
CA PHE A 128 -2.71 7.61 -11.34
C PHE A 128 -3.20 9.03 -11.65
N ALA A 129 -2.82 10.00 -10.82
CA ALA A 129 -3.16 11.41 -11.04
C ALA A 129 -2.51 11.96 -12.33
N GLU A 130 -1.24 11.64 -12.57
CA GLU A 130 -0.52 12.03 -13.80
C GLU A 130 -1.15 11.43 -15.06
N GLN A 131 -1.65 10.19 -14.96
CA GLN A 131 -2.34 9.51 -16.07
C GLN A 131 -3.79 9.98 -16.25
N GLY A 132 -4.30 10.79 -15.34
CA GLY A 132 -5.64 11.38 -15.44
C GLY A 132 -6.76 10.33 -15.32
N ILE A 133 -6.64 9.36 -14.39
CA ILE A 133 -7.72 8.38 -14.19
C ILE A 133 -9.04 9.08 -13.86
N SER A 134 -10.12 8.61 -14.44
CA SER A 134 -11.48 9.18 -14.27
C SER A 134 -12.23 8.60 -13.07
N GLY A 135 -11.77 7.49 -12.49
CA GLY A 135 -12.39 6.84 -11.34
C GLY A 135 -11.55 5.69 -10.82
N MET A 136 -11.89 5.22 -9.61
CA MET A 136 -11.25 4.08 -8.98
C MET A 136 -12.29 3.11 -8.43
N ILE A 137 -12.18 1.84 -8.80
CA ILE A 137 -13.00 0.75 -8.26
C ILE A 137 -12.08 -0.17 -7.45
N GLU A 138 -12.43 -0.40 -6.19
CA GLU A 138 -11.73 -1.36 -5.32
C GLU A 138 -12.60 -2.60 -5.16
N LEU A 139 -12.08 -3.75 -5.57
CA LEU A 139 -12.77 -5.03 -5.43
C LEU A 139 -12.58 -5.60 -4.02
N ALA A 140 -13.50 -6.46 -3.59
CA ALA A 140 -13.49 -7.09 -2.26
C ALA A 140 -12.19 -7.86 -1.96
N PRO A 141 -11.71 -7.75 -0.70
CA PRO A 141 -12.22 -7.01 0.45
C PRO A 141 -11.92 -5.52 0.34
N ALA A 142 -12.95 -4.70 0.08
CA ALA A 142 -12.79 -3.30 -0.29
C ALA A 142 -13.00 -2.33 0.87
N GLY A 143 -12.46 -1.11 0.74
CA GLY A 143 -12.62 0.01 1.66
C GLY A 143 -11.32 0.64 2.13
N ALA A 144 -10.20 -0.10 2.10
CA ALA A 144 -8.90 0.41 2.50
C ALA A 144 -8.33 1.39 1.46
N LEU A 145 -8.24 0.96 0.20
CA LEU A 145 -7.65 1.76 -0.88
C LEU A 145 -8.54 2.94 -1.27
N THR A 146 -9.87 2.76 -1.32
CA THR A 146 -10.81 3.87 -1.54
C THR A 146 -10.74 4.89 -0.40
N GLY A 147 -10.50 4.45 0.84
CA GLY A 147 -10.24 5.34 1.97
C GLY A 147 -8.96 6.17 1.82
N LEU A 148 -7.90 5.60 1.24
CA LEU A 148 -6.66 6.30 0.93
C LEU A 148 -6.84 7.24 -0.27
N ALA A 149 -7.50 6.78 -1.33
CA ALA A 149 -7.76 7.55 -2.54
C ALA A 149 -8.54 8.84 -2.27
N LYS A 150 -9.53 8.81 -1.38
CA LYS A 150 -10.27 10.01 -0.95
C LYS A 150 -9.38 11.14 -0.41
N ARG A 151 -8.22 10.80 0.13
CA ARG A 151 -7.22 11.76 0.64
C ARG A 151 -6.15 12.11 -0.39
N GLY A 152 -5.66 11.08 -1.12
CA GLY A 152 -4.54 11.22 -2.06
C GLY A 152 -4.96 11.57 -3.50
N LEU A 153 -6.16 11.21 -3.93
CA LEU A 153 -6.71 11.42 -5.27
C LEU A 153 -7.98 12.28 -5.22
N ARG A 154 -7.85 13.49 -4.69
CA ARG A 154 -9.00 14.40 -4.51
C ARG A 154 -9.69 14.68 -5.83
N GLY A 155 -11.02 14.53 -5.85
CA GLY A 155 -11.83 14.76 -7.04
C GLY A 155 -11.98 13.55 -7.95
N VAL A 156 -11.28 12.44 -7.70
CA VAL A 156 -11.46 11.18 -8.40
C VAL A 156 -12.57 10.38 -7.69
N PRO A 157 -13.69 10.06 -8.35
CA PRO A 157 -14.76 9.26 -7.76
C PRO A 157 -14.27 7.85 -7.45
N THR A 158 -14.72 7.29 -6.32
CA THR A 158 -14.28 5.98 -5.86
C THR A 158 -15.45 5.10 -5.49
N VAL A 159 -15.43 3.83 -5.91
CA VAL A 159 -16.39 2.80 -5.53
C VAL A 159 -15.69 1.64 -4.85
N ALA A 160 -16.15 1.24 -3.67
CA ALA A 160 -15.71 0.05 -2.96
C ALA A 160 -16.74 -1.07 -3.13
N VAL A 161 -16.42 -2.08 -3.92
CA VAL A 161 -17.27 -3.26 -4.13
C VAL A 161 -17.02 -4.25 -3.01
N LYS A 162 -17.90 -4.29 -2.02
CA LYS A 162 -17.83 -5.19 -0.85
C LYS A 162 -18.75 -6.38 -1.02
N THR A 163 -19.89 -6.15 -1.66
CA THR A 163 -20.95 -7.14 -1.89
C THR A 163 -21.43 -7.06 -3.34
N PRO A 164 -22.16 -8.06 -3.86
CA PRO A 164 -22.71 -8.02 -5.21
C PRO A 164 -23.60 -6.79 -5.49
N GLU A 165 -24.27 -6.26 -4.48
CA GLU A 165 -25.16 -5.10 -4.59
C GLU A 165 -24.39 -3.81 -4.95
N ASP A 166 -23.08 -3.76 -4.68
CA ASP A 166 -22.23 -2.61 -5.01
C ASP A 166 -21.82 -2.59 -6.50
N LEU A 167 -22.09 -3.66 -7.26
CA LEU A 167 -21.69 -3.77 -8.67
C LEU A 167 -22.40 -2.72 -9.55
N ASP A 168 -23.65 -2.39 -9.28
CA ASP A 168 -24.38 -1.37 -10.05
C ASP A 168 -23.67 -0.01 -9.97
N ALA A 169 -23.15 0.36 -8.79
CA ALA A 169 -22.39 1.59 -8.61
C ALA A 169 -21.04 1.55 -9.37
N ALA A 170 -20.39 0.38 -9.41
CA ALA A 170 -19.15 0.22 -10.16
C ALA A 170 -19.40 0.33 -11.68
N VAL A 171 -20.49 -0.25 -12.19
CA VAL A 171 -20.91 -0.15 -13.60
C VAL A 171 -21.26 1.29 -13.96
N ALA A 172 -22.02 1.99 -13.10
CA ALA A 172 -22.34 3.40 -13.30
C ALA A 172 -21.06 4.26 -13.39
N LEU A 173 -20.07 4.01 -12.53
CA LEU A 173 -18.77 4.70 -12.60
C LEU A 173 -18.05 4.43 -13.93
N LEU A 174 -18.03 3.18 -14.41
CA LEU A 174 -17.42 2.82 -15.70
C LEU A 174 -18.10 3.50 -16.89
N ASN A 175 -19.42 3.71 -16.81
CA ASN A 175 -20.20 4.40 -17.85
C ASN A 175 -20.11 5.93 -17.77
N GLY A 176 -19.42 6.48 -16.77
CA GLY A 176 -19.35 7.92 -16.54
C GLY A 176 -20.64 8.52 -15.97
N GLU A 177 -21.52 7.70 -15.41
CA GLU A 177 -22.82 8.07 -14.82
C GLU A 177 -22.71 8.38 -13.32
N ALA A 178 -21.55 8.13 -12.70
CA ALA A 178 -21.32 8.39 -11.28
C ALA A 178 -21.14 9.89 -11.04
N ALA A 179 -21.96 10.46 -10.17
CA ALA A 179 -21.88 11.83 -9.69
C ALA A 179 -20.92 11.98 -8.50
#